data_7652e4a57283e95deee8ef858ba1ebfc
#
_entry.id   7652e4a57283e95deee8ef858ba1ebfc
#
_cell.length_a   1.000
_cell.length_b   1.000
_cell.length_c   1.000
_cell.angle_alpha   90.00
_cell.angle_beta   90.00
_cell.angle_gamma   90.00
#
_symmetry.space_group_name_H-M   'P 1'
#
loop_
_entity.id
_entity.type
_entity.pdbx_description
1 polymer ?
#
loop_
_entity_poly.entity_id
_entity_poly.type
_entity_poly.pdbx_seq_one_letter_code
_entity_poly.pdbx_strand_id
1 'polypeptide(L)'
;MNTPEAQFAVLIKRVQSVLKPLGYKKEGKNFRLFEPDGLGKIICIKRNRWNTCDCLLFSLDIGVYFEKEPIIQNRRFKEIECQLRKVVARQDSGTLQLISGNGDWRENLEMRYWLITEDTDMEALFASIHLGLKVCFDWFDLFPDRKAAIEKILSGEADQYSDYNVMHYGNAKLLADMGYARQVYERIKDADPDCTYVVRLAQEIKRLSEEDTSWK
;
A
#
# COMPACT_ATOMS: atom_id res chain seq x y z
N MET A 1 -16.23 -25.51 16.98
CA MET A 1 -15.69 -24.34 17.65
C MET A 1 -15.35 -23.30 16.58
N ASN A 2 -15.93 -22.11 16.67
CA ASN A 2 -15.64 -21.00 15.78
C ASN A 2 -14.42 -20.24 16.30
N THR A 3 -13.23 -20.81 16.15
CA THR A 3 -12.02 -20.08 16.55
C THR A 3 -11.76 -18.87 15.64
N PRO A 4 -11.14 -17.79 16.13
CA PRO A 4 -10.79 -16.63 15.31
C PRO A 4 -10.02 -16.99 14.03
N GLU A 5 -9.15 -18.00 14.10
CA GLU A 5 -8.41 -18.51 12.94
C GLU A 5 -9.34 -19.16 11.89
N ALA A 6 -10.31 -19.96 12.31
CA ALA A 6 -11.28 -20.57 11.40
C ALA A 6 -12.17 -19.50 10.74
N GLN A 7 -12.61 -18.52 11.51
CA GLN A 7 -13.39 -17.38 11.01
C GLN A 7 -12.57 -16.53 10.05
N PHE A 8 -11.29 -16.29 10.34
CA PHE A 8 -10.38 -15.58 9.43
C PHE A 8 -10.19 -16.32 8.09
N ALA A 9 -10.08 -17.65 8.14
CA ALA A 9 -10.01 -18.46 6.92
C ALA A 9 -11.30 -18.35 6.07
N VAL A 10 -12.47 -18.30 6.70
CA VAL A 10 -13.76 -18.04 6.03
C VAL A 10 -13.77 -16.66 5.40
N LEU A 11 -13.30 -15.63 6.14
CA LEU A 11 -13.18 -14.27 5.65
C LEU A 11 -12.33 -14.19 4.38
N ILE A 12 -11.12 -14.79 4.37
CA ILE A 12 -10.22 -14.82 3.21
C ILE A 12 -10.93 -15.42 1.98
N LYS A 13 -11.75 -16.47 2.16
CA LYS A 13 -12.53 -17.07 1.06
C LYS A 13 -13.62 -16.14 0.56
N ARG A 14 -14.32 -15.43 1.44
CA ARG A 14 -15.34 -14.44 1.06
C ARG A 14 -14.72 -13.25 0.31
N VAL A 15 -13.60 -12.71 0.78
CA VAL A 15 -12.87 -11.65 0.08
C VAL A 15 -12.41 -12.15 -1.30
N GLN A 16 -11.93 -13.39 -1.40
CA GLN A 16 -11.59 -14.00 -2.69
C GLN A 16 -12.78 -14.06 -3.65
N SER A 17 -13.98 -14.38 -3.17
CA SER A 17 -15.17 -14.43 -4.05
C SER A 17 -15.54 -13.08 -4.63
N VAL A 18 -15.25 -11.98 -3.92
CA VAL A 18 -15.43 -10.61 -4.40
C VAL A 18 -14.33 -10.20 -5.40
N LEU A 19 -13.06 -10.51 -5.08
CA LEU A 19 -11.92 -10.03 -5.84
C LEU A 19 -11.62 -10.86 -7.10
N LYS A 20 -11.95 -12.15 -7.11
CA LYS A 20 -11.69 -13.05 -8.24
C LYS A 20 -12.37 -12.61 -9.56
N PRO A 21 -13.67 -12.21 -9.57
CA PRO A 21 -14.31 -11.71 -10.79
C PRO A 21 -13.67 -10.43 -11.34
N LEU A 22 -12.99 -9.64 -10.49
CA LEU A 22 -12.25 -8.43 -10.84
C LEU A 22 -10.83 -8.72 -11.36
N GLY A 23 -10.47 -9.99 -11.53
CA GLY A 23 -9.17 -10.38 -12.06
C GLY A 23 -8.07 -10.58 -11.03
N TYR A 24 -8.32 -10.33 -9.76
CA TYR A 24 -7.31 -10.55 -8.71
C TYR A 24 -6.97 -12.02 -8.54
N LYS A 25 -5.67 -12.32 -8.52
CA LYS A 25 -5.11 -13.65 -8.22
C LYS A 25 -4.73 -13.73 -6.75
N LYS A 26 -5.23 -14.76 -6.04
CA LYS A 26 -4.97 -14.96 -4.60
C LYS A 26 -3.72 -15.81 -4.39
N GLU A 27 -2.88 -15.37 -3.47
CA GLU A 27 -1.80 -16.16 -2.88
C GLU A 27 -1.75 -15.93 -1.37
N GLY A 28 -2.16 -16.92 -0.60
CA GLY A 28 -2.32 -16.77 0.85
C GLY A 28 -3.37 -15.70 1.20
N LYS A 29 -2.94 -14.64 1.85
CA LYS A 29 -3.74 -13.47 2.22
C LYS A 29 -3.55 -12.26 1.30
N ASN A 30 -2.77 -12.43 0.24
CA ASN A 30 -2.48 -11.41 -0.78
C ASN A 30 -3.34 -11.64 -2.02
N PHE A 31 -3.90 -10.57 -2.53
CA PHE A 31 -4.66 -10.54 -3.78
C PHE A 31 -4.00 -9.55 -4.73
N ARG A 32 -3.54 -10.01 -5.89
CA ARG A 32 -2.81 -9.19 -6.88
C ARG A 32 -3.55 -9.12 -8.18
N LEU A 33 -3.58 -7.92 -8.74
CA LEU A 33 -4.04 -7.62 -10.09
C LEU A 33 -2.87 -7.05 -10.87
N PHE A 34 -2.76 -7.42 -12.14
CA PHE A 34 -1.78 -6.85 -13.07
C PHE A 34 -2.53 -6.20 -14.23
N GLU A 35 -2.30 -4.91 -14.39
CA GLU A 35 -2.80 -4.17 -15.53
C GLU A 35 -1.97 -4.48 -16.79
N PRO A 36 -2.52 -4.28 -18.00
CA PRO A 36 -1.84 -4.60 -19.25
C PRO A 36 -0.51 -3.84 -19.45
N ASP A 37 -0.36 -2.66 -18.87
CA ASP A 37 0.84 -1.82 -18.93
C ASP A 37 1.93 -2.20 -17.93
N GLY A 38 1.71 -3.25 -17.15
CA GLY A 38 2.63 -3.76 -16.15
C GLY A 38 2.50 -3.12 -14.78
N LEU A 39 1.44 -2.34 -14.52
CA LEU A 39 1.12 -1.90 -13.17
C LEU A 39 0.57 -3.07 -12.36
N GLY A 40 1.13 -3.29 -11.16
CA GLY A 40 0.62 -4.25 -10.20
C GLY A 40 -0.18 -3.55 -9.10
N LYS A 41 -1.34 -4.10 -8.74
CA LYS A 41 -2.15 -3.67 -7.59
C LYS A 41 -2.22 -4.81 -6.59
N ILE A 42 -2.08 -4.53 -5.30
CA ILE A 42 -2.16 -5.54 -4.25
C ILE A 42 -3.11 -5.10 -3.15
N ILE A 43 -3.92 -6.06 -2.69
CA ILE A 43 -4.67 -5.99 -1.44
C ILE A 43 -4.15 -7.11 -0.55
N CYS A 44 -3.57 -6.77 0.59
CA CYS A 44 -3.08 -7.69 1.60
C CYS A 44 -3.96 -7.61 2.85
N ILE A 45 -4.56 -8.72 3.27
CA ILE A 45 -5.23 -8.78 4.58
C ILE A 45 -4.15 -9.02 5.63
N LYS A 46 -3.66 -7.94 6.23
CA LYS A 46 -2.48 -7.97 7.08
C LYS A 46 -2.86 -8.17 8.54
N ARG A 47 -2.40 -9.28 9.11
CA ARG A 47 -2.58 -9.59 10.53
C ARG A 47 -1.67 -8.72 11.39
N ASN A 48 -2.20 -8.22 12.49
CA ASN A 48 -1.43 -7.50 13.48
C ASN A 48 -0.49 -8.47 14.24
N ARG A 49 0.66 -7.95 14.68
CA ARG A 49 1.63 -8.73 15.49
C ARG A 49 1.15 -9.00 16.94
N TRP A 50 0.14 -8.26 17.39
CA TRP A 50 -0.42 -8.38 18.74
C TRP A 50 -1.57 -9.39 18.84
N ASN A 51 -1.79 -10.19 17.81
CA ASN A 51 -2.81 -11.21 17.81
C ASN A 51 -2.54 -12.30 18.85
N THR A 52 -3.63 -12.77 19.48
CA THR A 52 -3.62 -13.87 20.46
C THR A 52 -4.47 -15.04 19.91
N CYS A 53 -4.61 -16.14 20.69
CA CYS A 53 -5.48 -17.23 20.33
C CYS A 53 -6.97 -16.83 20.30
N ASP A 54 -7.36 -15.85 21.12
CA ASP A 54 -8.76 -15.45 21.33
C ASP A 54 -9.14 -14.19 20.54
N CYS A 55 -8.15 -13.52 19.93
CA CYS A 55 -8.34 -12.23 19.29
C CYS A 55 -7.42 -12.08 18.08
N LEU A 56 -8.01 -11.81 16.92
CA LEU A 56 -7.30 -11.59 15.68
C LEU A 56 -7.62 -10.20 15.10
N LEU A 57 -6.65 -9.32 15.14
CA LEU A 57 -6.69 -7.98 14.55
C LEU A 57 -6.05 -8.00 13.17
N PHE A 58 -6.65 -7.29 12.21
CA PHE A 58 -6.10 -7.16 10.85
C PHE A 58 -6.53 -5.85 10.19
N SER A 59 -5.77 -5.45 9.16
CA SER A 59 -6.03 -4.32 8.28
C SER A 59 -6.05 -4.77 6.81
N LEU A 60 -6.48 -3.89 5.92
CA LEU A 60 -6.24 -4.03 4.48
C LEU A 60 -5.07 -3.11 4.13
N ASP A 61 -3.91 -3.71 3.87
CA ASP A 61 -2.76 -2.99 3.36
C ASP A 61 -2.78 -3.08 1.83
N ILE A 62 -2.78 -1.93 1.17
CA ILE A 62 -2.85 -1.86 -0.29
C ILE A 62 -1.62 -1.20 -0.87
N GLY A 63 -1.33 -1.49 -2.13
CA GLY A 63 -0.20 -0.86 -2.79
C GLY A 63 -0.25 -0.95 -4.30
N VAL A 64 0.46 -0.02 -4.93
CA VAL A 64 0.73 0.02 -6.36
C VAL A 64 2.21 -0.29 -6.56
N TYR A 65 2.47 -1.25 -7.46
CA TYR A 65 3.79 -1.78 -7.75
C TYR A 65 4.09 -1.68 -9.25
N PHE A 66 5.31 -1.26 -9.59
CA PHE A 66 5.84 -1.33 -10.95
C PHE A 66 7.36 -1.55 -10.92
N GLU A 67 7.89 -2.08 -12.01
CA GLU A 67 9.33 -2.27 -12.23
C GLU A 67 9.80 -1.38 -13.39
N LYS A 68 11.11 -1.33 -13.63
CA LYS A 68 11.69 -0.62 -14.78
C LYS A 68 11.06 -1.08 -16.09
N GLU A 69 11.01 -2.39 -16.30
CA GLU A 69 10.31 -3.00 -17.42
C GLU A 69 8.86 -3.35 -17.04
N PRO A 70 7.92 -3.34 -17.98
CA PRO A 70 6.56 -3.78 -17.71
C PRO A 70 6.53 -5.20 -17.12
N ILE A 71 5.77 -5.38 -16.04
CA ILE A 71 5.69 -6.67 -15.37
C ILE A 71 5.00 -7.68 -16.27
N ILE A 72 5.68 -8.79 -16.53
CA ILE A 72 5.07 -9.97 -17.14
C ILE A 72 4.22 -10.67 -16.06
N GLN A 73 2.98 -11.00 -16.40
CA GLN A 73 2.03 -11.69 -15.50
C GLN A 73 2.70 -12.84 -14.75
N ASN A 74 2.55 -12.87 -13.42
CA ASN A 74 3.00 -13.84 -12.42
C ASN A 74 4.16 -13.38 -11.51
N ARG A 75 4.62 -12.15 -11.58
CA ARG A 75 5.56 -11.61 -10.58
C ARG A 75 4.90 -11.65 -9.19
N ARG A 76 5.59 -12.24 -8.22
CA ARG A 76 5.19 -12.17 -6.82
C ARG A 76 5.84 -10.94 -6.19
N PHE A 77 5.01 -10.05 -5.67
CA PHE A 77 5.47 -8.90 -4.88
C PHE A 77 4.61 -8.78 -3.62
N LYS A 78 5.13 -8.13 -2.61
CA LYS A 78 4.43 -7.85 -1.35
C LYS A 78 4.07 -6.38 -1.29
N GLU A 79 3.13 -6.03 -0.40
CA GLU A 79 2.74 -4.65 -0.15
C GLU A 79 3.93 -3.76 0.27
N ILE A 80 4.92 -4.33 0.95
CA ILE A 80 6.13 -3.62 1.38
C ILE A 80 7.06 -3.23 0.21
N GLU A 81 6.94 -3.91 -0.93
CA GLU A 81 7.74 -3.65 -2.15
C GLU A 81 7.07 -2.63 -3.07
N CYS A 82 5.83 -2.21 -2.76
CA CYS A 82 5.08 -1.26 -3.58
C CYS A 82 5.64 0.16 -3.47
N GLN A 83 5.60 0.88 -4.58
CA GLN A 83 6.02 2.28 -4.66
C GLN A 83 5.06 3.22 -3.93
N LEU A 84 3.77 2.90 -3.98
CA LEU A 84 2.72 3.59 -3.25
C LEU A 84 2.03 2.62 -2.33
N ARG A 85 1.75 3.04 -1.09
CA ARG A 85 1.19 2.16 -0.08
C ARG A 85 0.22 2.92 0.81
N LYS A 86 -0.88 2.24 1.17
CA LYS A 86 -1.87 2.77 2.11
C LYS A 86 -2.38 1.66 3.02
N VAL A 87 -2.65 2.01 4.26
CA VAL A 87 -3.38 1.16 5.21
C VAL A 87 -4.83 1.62 5.23
N VAL A 88 -5.72 0.76 4.80
CA VAL A 88 -7.16 1.01 4.88
C VAL A 88 -7.64 0.48 6.22
N ALA A 89 -8.04 1.43 7.07
CA ALA A 89 -8.61 1.15 8.37
C ALA A 89 -10.12 0.85 8.25
N ARG A 90 -10.71 0.35 9.31
CA ARG A 90 -12.14 0.15 9.45
C ARG A 90 -12.89 1.48 9.25
N GLN A 91 -13.92 1.50 8.40
CA GLN A 91 -14.62 2.72 7.99
C GLN A 91 -15.94 2.98 8.75
N ASP A 92 -16.45 1.99 9.43
CA ASP A 92 -17.74 2.01 10.14
C ASP A 92 -17.65 2.53 11.59
N SER A 93 -16.45 2.88 12.06
CA SER A 93 -16.18 3.36 13.42
C SER A 93 -16.34 4.88 13.61
N GLY A 94 -17.08 5.58 12.73
CA GLY A 94 -17.19 7.03 12.81
C GLY A 94 -15.89 7.77 12.52
N THR A 95 -15.96 9.07 12.31
CA THR A 95 -14.83 9.94 11.96
C THR A 95 -13.58 9.58 12.76
N LEU A 96 -12.48 9.26 12.08
CA LEU A 96 -11.16 9.13 12.67
C LEU A 96 -10.82 10.42 13.44
N GLN A 97 -11.26 10.53 14.67
CA GLN A 97 -10.66 11.49 15.59
C GLN A 97 -9.25 10.97 15.84
N LEU A 98 -8.26 11.73 15.41
CA LEU A 98 -6.90 11.64 15.92
C LEU A 98 -7.00 11.82 17.44
N ILE A 99 -7.12 10.72 18.17
CA ILE A 99 -7.11 10.75 19.61
C ILE A 99 -5.64 10.95 20.01
N SER A 100 -5.27 12.22 20.08
CA SER A 100 -4.16 12.66 20.93
C SER A 100 -4.65 12.58 22.36
N GLY A 101 -4.26 11.58 23.13
CA GLY A 101 -4.52 11.56 24.56
C GLY A 101 -4.79 10.15 25.09
N ASN A 102 -4.28 9.89 26.18
CA ASN A 102 -4.39 8.92 27.28
C ASN A 102 -5.54 7.86 27.29
N GLY A 103 -6.16 7.53 26.15
CA GLY A 103 -7.09 6.43 26.01
C GLY A 103 -6.40 5.07 26.04
N ASP A 104 -7.07 4.05 26.52
CA ASP A 104 -6.57 2.68 26.52
C ASP A 104 -6.13 2.32 25.08
N TRP A 105 -4.89 1.84 24.94
CA TRP A 105 -4.31 1.47 23.64
C TRP A 105 -5.15 0.41 22.90
N ARG A 106 -5.99 -0.37 23.60
CA ARG A 106 -6.91 -1.35 23.04
C ARG A 106 -8.06 -0.70 22.30
N GLU A 107 -8.69 0.33 22.89
CA GLU A 107 -9.77 1.10 22.22
C GLU A 107 -9.24 1.78 20.95
N ASN A 108 -8.02 2.29 20.97
CA ASN A 108 -7.37 2.87 19.80
C ASN A 108 -7.05 1.84 18.70
N LEU A 109 -6.79 0.59 19.05
CA LEU A 109 -6.58 -0.48 18.08
C LEU A 109 -7.87 -0.92 17.39
N GLU A 110 -8.97 -1.04 18.13
CA GLU A 110 -10.28 -1.43 17.59
C GLU A 110 -10.82 -0.42 16.58
N MET A 111 -10.49 0.86 16.71
CA MET A 111 -10.86 1.89 15.73
C MET A 111 -10.06 1.83 14.41
N ARG A 112 -8.89 1.19 14.41
CA ARG A 112 -8.01 1.11 13.23
C ARG A 112 -8.03 -0.23 12.52
N TYR A 113 -8.42 -1.29 13.24
CA TYR A 113 -8.33 -2.66 12.76
C TYR A 113 -9.70 -3.32 12.81
N TRP A 114 -9.91 -4.26 11.91
CA TRP A 114 -10.99 -5.23 12.08
C TRP A 114 -10.57 -6.27 13.12
N LEU A 115 -11.52 -6.67 13.93
CA LEU A 115 -11.33 -7.62 15.02
C LEU A 115 -12.15 -8.87 14.77
N ILE A 116 -11.56 -10.03 15.01
CA ILE A 116 -12.24 -11.33 15.07
C ILE A 116 -12.02 -11.93 16.46
N THR A 117 -13.09 -12.26 17.14
CA THR A 117 -13.17 -13.05 18.38
C THR A 117 -14.10 -14.23 18.16
N GLU A 118 -14.27 -15.08 19.17
CA GLU A 118 -15.22 -16.21 19.13
C GLU A 118 -16.66 -15.76 18.83
N ASP A 119 -17.06 -14.60 19.37
CA ASP A 119 -18.41 -14.01 19.29
C ASP A 119 -18.61 -13.07 18.10
N THR A 120 -17.65 -12.99 17.18
CA THR A 120 -17.75 -12.04 16.05
C THR A 120 -18.93 -12.39 15.14
N ASP A 121 -19.82 -11.41 14.91
CA ASP A 121 -20.79 -11.47 13.83
C ASP A 121 -20.07 -11.36 12.47
N MET A 122 -19.92 -12.51 11.82
CA MET A 122 -19.19 -12.61 10.55
C MET A 122 -19.89 -11.92 9.39
N GLU A 123 -21.22 -11.76 9.43
CA GLU A 123 -21.96 -11.04 8.37
C GLU A 123 -21.75 -9.54 8.51
N ALA A 124 -21.85 -8.99 9.72
CA ALA A 124 -21.55 -7.59 10.00
C ALA A 124 -20.07 -7.28 9.70
N LEU A 125 -19.15 -8.15 10.10
CA LEU A 125 -17.73 -8.01 9.78
C LEU A 125 -17.49 -7.96 8.26
N PHE A 126 -18.12 -8.87 7.52
CA PHE A 126 -17.95 -8.91 6.06
C PHE A 126 -18.54 -7.69 5.38
N ALA A 127 -19.68 -7.18 5.84
CA ALA A 127 -20.26 -5.92 5.36
C ALA A 127 -19.28 -4.75 5.58
N SER A 128 -18.68 -4.66 6.77
CA SER A 128 -17.66 -3.64 7.07
C SER A 128 -16.42 -3.75 6.17
N ILE A 129 -15.93 -4.96 5.92
CA ILE A 129 -14.81 -5.20 5.01
C ILE A 129 -15.16 -4.84 3.57
N HIS A 130 -16.39 -5.08 3.15
CA HIS A 130 -16.85 -4.69 1.82
C HIS A 130 -16.77 -3.17 1.62
N LEU A 131 -17.10 -2.37 2.63
CA LEU A 131 -16.87 -0.92 2.61
C LEU A 131 -15.37 -0.59 2.52
N GLY A 132 -14.53 -1.31 3.27
CA GLY A 132 -13.07 -1.17 3.18
C GLY A 132 -12.52 -1.50 1.78
N LEU A 133 -13.04 -2.55 1.13
CA LEU A 133 -12.67 -2.89 -0.25
C LEU A 133 -13.08 -1.79 -1.24
N LYS A 134 -14.23 -1.15 -1.05
CA LYS A 134 -14.61 0.00 -1.87
C LYS A 134 -13.58 1.13 -1.74
N VAL A 135 -13.14 1.46 -0.53
CA VAL A 135 -12.08 2.46 -0.32
C VAL A 135 -10.77 2.04 -1.01
N CYS A 136 -10.44 0.74 -1.03
CA CYS A 136 -9.29 0.24 -1.78
C CYS A 136 -9.43 0.52 -3.29
N PHE A 137 -10.60 0.27 -3.87
CA PHE A 137 -10.84 0.51 -5.29
C PHE A 137 -10.83 2.00 -5.63
N ASP A 138 -11.52 2.84 -4.84
CA ASP A 138 -11.51 4.30 -5.01
C ASP A 138 -10.06 4.85 -4.95
N TRP A 139 -9.20 4.26 -4.11
CA TRP A 139 -7.79 4.62 -4.05
C TRP A 139 -7.00 4.13 -5.27
N PHE A 140 -7.26 2.92 -5.79
CA PHE A 140 -6.62 2.43 -7.00
C PHE A 140 -7.01 3.20 -8.26
N ASP A 141 -8.21 3.78 -8.29
CA ASP A 141 -8.69 4.62 -9.40
C ASP A 141 -7.89 5.93 -9.52
N LEU A 142 -7.20 6.36 -8.45
CA LEU A 142 -6.23 7.46 -8.51
C LEU A 142 -5.00 7.10 -9.36
N PHE A 143 -4.72 5.81 -9.56
CA PHE A 143 -3.57 5.27 -10.27
C PHE A 143 -4.06 4.27 -11.35
N PRO A 144 -4.74 4.77 -12.40
CA PRO A 144 -5.37 3.91 -13.39
C PRO A 144 -4.37 3.09 -14.20
N ASP A 145 -3.17 3.63 -14.40
CA ASP A 145 -2.10 3.01 -15.17
C ASP A 145 -0.71 3.38 -14.59
N ARG A 146 0.32 2.71 -15.11
CA ARG A 146 1.72 2.88 -14.68
C ARG A 146 2.21 4.30 -14.92
N LYS A 147 1.83 4.93 -16.03
CA LYS A 147 2.25 6.29 -16.38
C LYS A 147 1.68 7.29 -15.38
N ALA A 148 0.37 7.22 -15.10
CA ALA A 148 -0.27 8.08 -14.11
C ALA A 148 0.33 7.93 -12.71
N ALA A 149 0.67 6.71 -12.29
CA ALA A 149 1.34 6.46 -11.02
C ALA A 149 2.71 7.16 -10.96
N ILE A 150 3.53 7.02 -12.01
CA ILE A 150 4.85 7.66 -12.11
C ILE A 150 4.72 9.19 -12.10
N GLU A 151 3.82 9.76 -12.91
CA GLU A 151 3.60 11.20 -13.00
C GLU A 151 3.20 11.79 -11.64
N LYS A 152 2.28 11.15 -10.93
CA LYS A 152 1.87 11.58 -9.58
C LYS A 152 2.99 11.48 -8.55
N ILE A 153 3.86 10.48 -8.64
CA ILE A 153 5.05 10.37 -7.79
C ILE A 153 6.02 11.53 -8.10
N LEU A 154 6.32 11.78 -9.35
CA LEU A 154 7.27 12.82 -9.76
C LEU A 154 6.75 14.23 -9.47
N SER A 155 5.46 14.49 -9.61
CA SER A 155 4.85 15.79 -9.28
C SER A 155 4.70 16.05 -7.78
N GLY A 156 4.75 15.01 -6.94
CA GLY A 156 4.47 15.10 -5.51
C GLY A 156 3.00 14.91 -5.13
N GLU A 157 2.10 14.80 -6.10
CA GLU A 157 0.69 14.56 -5.82
C GLU A 157 0.46 13.24 -5.06
N ALA A 158 1.28 12.23 -5.33
CA ALA A 158 1.15 10.92 -4.68
C ALA A 158 1.40 10.95 -3.16
N ASP A 159 2.12 11.96 -2.64
CA ASP A 159 2.48 12.04 -1.21
C ASP A 159 1.24 12.14 -0.31
N GLN A 160 0.17 12.78 -0.79
CA GLN A 160 -1.09 12.91 -0.04
C GLN A 160 -1.93 11.62 -0.01
N TYR A 161 -1.61 10.65 -0.86
CA TYR A 161 -2.35 9.41 -0.99
C TYR A 161 -1.62 8.20 -0.39
N SER A 162 -0.37 8.36 0.02
CA SER A 162 0.46 7.30 0.59
C SER A 162 0.72 7.53 2.07
N ASP A 163 0.59 6.48 2.88
CA ASP A 163 0.94 6.52 4.30
C ASP A 163 2.45 6.36 4.55
N TYR A 164 3.22 6.24 3.49
CA TYR A 164 4.67 6.02 3.52
C TYR A 164 5.38 7.04 2.64
N ASN A 165 6.63 7.32 2.96
CA ASN A 165 7.46 8.20 2.13
C ASN A 165 7.56 7.65 0.70
N VAL A 166 6.94 8.38 -0.23
CA VAL A 166 6.89 7.99 -1.65
C VAL A 166 8.25 8.12 -2.32
N MET A 167 9.03 9.12 -1.92
CA MET A 167 10.36 9.36 -2.51
C MET A 167 11.49 8.76 -1.67
N HIS A 168 11.27 7.56 -1.10
CA HIS A 168 12.36 6.81 -0.45
C HIS A 168 13.37 6.29 -1.50
N TYR A 169 14.55 5.85 -1.04
CA TYR A 169 15.68 5.46 -1.91
C TYR A 169 15.32 4.48 -3.03
N GLY A 170 14.59 3.44 -2.70
CA GLY A 170 14.23 2.43 -3.71
C GLY A 170 13.42 3.02 -4.86
N ASN A 171 12.43 3.87 -4.55
CA ASN A 171 11.61 4.53 -5.56
C ASN A 171 12.41 5.55 -6.35
N ALA A 172 13.17 6.39 -5.68
CA ALA A 172 13.98 7.41 -6.33
C ALA A 172 15.00 6.78 -7.28
N LYS A 173 15.70 5.71 -6.84
CA LYS A 173 16.63 4.97 -7.68
C LYS A 173 15.92 4.32 -8.87
N LEU A 174 14.80 3.64 -8.65
CA LEU A 174 14.02 3.01 -9.72
C LEU A 174 13.62 4.03 -10.79
N LEU A 175 13.07 5.18 -10.37
CA LEU A 175 12.65 6.24 -11.28
C LEU A 175 13.82 6.87 -12.03
N ALA A 176 14.96 7.06 -11.37
CA ALA A 176 16.17 7.53 -12.02
C ALA A 176 16.66 6.54 -13.10
N ASP A 177 16.69 5.24 -12.78
CA ASP A 177 17.05 4.15 -13.70
C ASP A 177 16.06 4.01 -14.89
N MET A 178 14.83 4.52 -14.73
CA MET A 178 13.83 4.63 -15.79
C MET A 178 13.95 5.89 -16.66
N GLY A 179 14.94 6.74 -16.41
CA GLY A 179 15.19 7.97 -17.17
C GLY A 179 14.56 9.24 -16.59
N TYR A 180 14.02 9.18 -15.37
CA TYR A 180 13.42 10.35 -14.68
C TYR A 180 14.38 11.01 -13.68
N ALA A 181 15.69 10.82 -13.83
CA ALA A 181 16.72 11.29 -12.88
C ALA A 181 16.59 12.78 -12.55
N ARG A 182 16.32 13.62 -13.56
CA ARG A 182 16.13 15.08 -13.36
C ARG A 182 14.94 15.38 -12.47
N GLN A 183 13.78 14.82 -12.76
CA GLN A 183 12.56 15.04 -11.99
C GLN A 183 12.71 14.52 -10.55
N VAL A 184 13.37 13.38 -10.39
CA VAL A 184 13.70 12.84 -9.07
C VAL A 184 14.62 13.79 -8.31
N TYR A 185 15.68 14.33 -8.94
CA TYR A 185 16.57 15.29 -8.33
C TYR A 185 15.82 16.53 -7.85
N GLU A 186 14.96 17.12 -8.70
CA GLU A 186 14.15 18.29 -8.34
C GLU A 186 13.24 18.04 -7.14
N ARG A 187 12.79 16.81 -6.95
CA ARG A 187 11.95 16.40 -5.82
C ARG A 187 12.70 16.24 -4.50
N ILE A 188 13.99 15.91 -4.54
CA ILE A 188 14.78 15.57 -3.34
C ILE A 188 15.87 16.60 -3.01
N LYS A 189 16.19 17.56 -3.90
CA LYS A 189 17.28 18.51 -3.72
C LYS A 189 17.15 19.39 -2.47
N ASP A 190 15.91 19.69 -2.07
CA ASP A 190 15.58 20.55 -0.92
C ASP A 190 15.21 19.72 0.32
N ALA A 191 15.44 18.41 0.29
CA ALA A 191 15.18 17.56 1.44
C ALA A 191 16.18 17.83 2.56
N ASP A 192 15.77 17.57 3.81
CA ASP A 192 16.52 17.82 5.03
C ASP A 192 17.99 17.36 4.89
N PRO A 193 18.96 18.28 4.98
CA PRO A 193 20.38 17.96 4.88
C PRO A 193 20.88 17.01 5.96
N ASP A 194 20.20 16.89 7.10
CA ASP A 194 20.52 15.93 8.14
C ASP A 194 20.10 14.49 7.78
N CYS A 195 19.28 14.33 6.74
CA CYS A 195 18.98 13.03 6.18
C CYS A 195 20.13 12.57 5.25
N THR A 196 21.22 12.09 5.86
CA THR A 196 22.47 11.61 5.19
C THR A 196 22.24 10.73 3.97
N TYR A 197 21.16 10.02 4.00
CA TYR A 197 20.69 9.12 2.98
C TYR A 197 20.14 9.83 1.73
N VAL A 198 19.31 10.86 1.92
CA VAL A 198 18.75 11.66 0.80
C VAL A 198 19.87 12.49 0.14
N VAL A 199 20.79 13.01 0.95
CA VAL A 199 21.97 13.75 0.45
C VAL A 199 22.84 12.87 -0.45
N ARG A 200 23.15 11.63 -0.02
CA ARG A 200 23.92 10.68 -0.84
C ARG A 200 23.21 10.33 -2.14
N LEU A 201 21.89 10.09 -2.05
CA LEU A 201 21.08 9.81 -3.23
C LEU A 201 21.05 11.00 -4.21
N ALA A 202 20.86 12.21 -3.70
CA ALA A 202 20.89 13.42 -4.54
C ALA A 202 22.24 13.60 -5.25
N GLN A 203 23.35 13.32 -4.55
CA GLN A 203 24.69 13.36 -5.15
C GLN A 203 24.89 12.26 -6.21
N GLU A 204 24.42 11.04 -5.96
CA GLU A 204 24.49 9.94 -6.93
C GLU A 204 23.66 10.24 -8.18
N ILE A 205 22.41 10.72 -8.00
CA ILE A 205 21.53 11.09 -9.11
C ILE A 205 22.10 12.28 -9.89
N LYS A 206 22.67 13.28 -9.20
CA LYS A 206 23.35 14.40 -9.86
C LYS A 206 24.49 13.92 -10.74
N ARG A 207 25.34 13.02 -10.24
CA ARG A 207 26.44 12.44 -11.02
C ARG A 207 25.92 11.69 -12.25
N LEU A 208 24.89 10.84 -12.10
CA LEU A 208 24.29 10.14 -13.23
C LEU A 208 23.70 11.12 -14.26
N SER A 209 23.17 12.24 -13.80
CA SER A 209 22.64 13.28 -14.67
C SER A 209 23.71 14.06 -15.44
N GLU A 210 24.89 14.22 -14.86
CA GLU A 210 26.05 14.91 -15.50
C GLU A 210 26.76 14.01 -16.54
N GLU A 211 26.69 12.67 -16.35
CA GLU A 211 27.22 11.68 -17.30
C GLU A 211 26.28 11.48 -18.51
N ASP A 212 25.00 11.82 -18.38
CA ASP A 212 24.03 11.75 -19.48
C ASP A 212 23.98 13.05 -20.27
N THR A 213 24.68 13.07 -21.41
CA THR A 213 24.73 14.23 -22.31
C THR A 213 23.41 14.64 -22.94
N SER A 214 22.34 13.87 -22.75
CA SER A 214 20.97 14.18 -23.19
C SER A 214 20.30 15.30 -22.36
N TRP A 215 20.95 15.76 -21.30
CA TRP A 215 20.47 16.82 -20.39
C TRP A 215 20.77 18.25 -20.89
N LYS A 216 21.47 18.37 -22.00
CA LYS A 216 21.70 19.64 -22.68
C LYS A 216 20.65 19.86 -23.77
#